data_13d088d5c665f6e8f35524a2f7540d7d
#
_entry.id   13d088d5c665f6e8f35524a2f7540d7d
#
_cell.length_a   1.000
_cell.length_b   1.000
_cell.length_c   1.000
_cell.angle_alpha   90.00
_cell.angle_beta   90.00
_cell.angle_gamma   90.00
#
_symmetry.space_group_name_H-M   'P 1'
#
loop_
_entity.id
_entity.type
_entity.pdbx_description
1 polymer ?
#
loop_
_entity_poly.entity_id
_entity_poly.type
_entity_poly.pdbx_seq_one_letter_code
_entity_poly.pdbx_strand_id
1 'polypeptide(L)' 'MLNKNDVVMLEITALTNEGSGVGHYGADENSRGMAVFVPFTAVGDVISCRIVKVLKSYAYGRLEAI' A
#
# COMPACT_ATOMS: atom_id res chain seq x y z
N MET A 1 -8.74 -2.97 -11.49
CA MET A 1 -9.13 -3.24 -10.08
C MET A 1 -8.04 -4.00 -9.37
N LEU A 2 -7.78 -3.66 -8.13
CA LEU A 2 -6.73 -4.31 -7.35
C LEU A 2 -7.19 -5.70 -6.88
N ASN A 3 -6.35 -6.71 -7.09
CA ASN A 3 -6.66 -8.08 -6.73
C ASN A 3 -5.58 -8.67 -5.85
N LYS A 4 -5.96 -9.71 -5.11
CA LYS A 4 -5.01 -10.50 -4.33
C LYS A 4 -3.91 -11.02 -5.25
N ASN A 5 -2.68 -10.98 -4.77
CA ASN A 5 -1.46 -11.39 -5.47
C ASN A 5 -0.96 -10.42 -6.54
N ASP A 6 -1.64 -9.31 -6.77
CA ASP A 6 -1.10 -8.27 -7.63
C ASP A 6 0.15 -7.68 -6.99
N VAL A 7 1.15 -7.37 -7.81
CA VAL A 7 2.34 -6.65 -7.35
C VAL A 7 2.27 -5.24 -7.90
N VAL A 8 2.29 -4.27 -7.01
CA VAL A 8 2.14 -2.86 -7.37
C VAL A 8 3.25 -2.03 -6.74
N MET A 9 3.53 -0.88 -7.34
CA MET A 9 4.47 0.08 -6.79
C MET A 9 3.71 1.09 -5.94
N LEU A 10 4.22 1.33 -4.74
CA LEU A 10 3.60 2.29 -3.82
C LEU A 10 4.67 3.16 -3.20
N GLU A 11 4.30 4.42 -2.95
CA GLU A 11 5.09 5.31 -2.12
C GLU A 11 4.45 5.33 -0.72
N ILE A 12 5.26 5.10 0.30
CA ILE A 12 4.77 5.10 1.68
C ILE A 12 4.73 6.54 2.18
N THR A 13 3.55 7.01 2.52
CA THR A 13 3.33 8.41 2.90
C THR A 13 3.01 8.60 4.37
N ALA A 14 2.70 7.52 5.10
CA ALA A 14 2.38 7.60 6.52
C ALA A 14 2.68 6.26 7.18
N LEU A 15 2.66 6.26 8.52
CA LEU A 15 2.78 5.03 9.32
C LEU A 15 1.59 4.93 10.25
N THR A 16 1.16 3.71 10.52
CA THR A 16 0.15 3.46 11.55
C THR A 16 0.81 3.42 12.92
N ASN A 17 0.00 3.43 13.97
CA ASN A 17 0.49 3.28 15.33
C ASN A 17 1.19 1.94 15.56
N GLU A 18 0.89 0.97 14.74
CA GLU A 18 1.50 -0.36 14.82
C GLU A 18 2.77 -0.48 14.00
N GLY A 19 3.15 0.59 13.30
CA GLY A 19 4.38 0.59 12.51
C GLY A 19 4.23 0.12 11.08
N SER A 20 3.01 -0.10 10.61
CA SER A 20 2.79 -0.45 9.20
C SER A 20 2.84 0.80 8.35
N GLY A 21 3.49 0.72 7.20
CA GLY A 21 3.46 1.80 6.22
C GLY A 21 2.12 1.88 5.52
N VAL A 22 1.75 3.07 5.10
CA VAL A 22 0.52 3.31 4.35
C VAL A 22 0.87 3.97 3.02
N GLY A 23 0.47 3.33 1.94
CA GLY A 23 0.53 3.91 0.60
C GLY A 23 -0.85 3.93 0.00
N HIS A 24 -1.01 4.65 -1.11
CA HIS A 24 -2.30 4.73 -1.79
C HIS A 24 -2.15 4.26 -3.23
N TYR A 25 -2.95 3.28 -3.61
CA TYR A 25 -2.95 2.73 -4.95
C TYR A 25 -4.05 3.38 -5.78
N GLY A 26 -3.69 3.86 -6.97
CA GLY A 26 -4.66 4.46 -7.88
C GLY A 26 -5.05 5.88 -7.51
N ALA A 27 -4.25 6.58 -6.70
CA ALA A 27 -4.52 7.97 -6.35
C ALA A 27 -4.37 8.87 -7.57
N ASP A 28 -5.27 9.84 -7.70
CA ASP A 28 -5.21 10.85 -8.76
C ASP A 28 -5.81 12.16 -8.27
N GLU A 29 -6.04 13.12 -9.17
CA GLU A 29 -6.58 14.43 -8.83
C GLU A 29 -7.94 14.35 -8.15
N ASN A 30 -8.73 13.35 -8.46
CA ASN A 30 -10.11 13.22 -8.00
C ASN A 30 -10.28 12.20 -6.89
N SER A 31 -9.25 11.44 -6.57
CA SER A 31 -9.35 10.33 -5.63
C SER A 31 -8.05 10.13 -4.88
N ARG A 32 -8.16 9.77 -3.60
CA ARG A 32 -7.00 9.38 -2.81
C ARG A 32 -6.50 7.99 -3.16
N GLY A 33 -7.27 7.25 -3.94
CA GLY A 33 -6.96 5.86 -4.19
C GLY A 33 -7.29 4.98 -3.00
N MET A 34 -6.91 3.72 -3.10
CA MET A 34 -7.16 2.75 -2.04
C MET A 34 -5.95 2.70 -1.10
N ALA A 35 -6.18 2.82 0.20
CA ALA A 35 -5.10 2.70 1.18
C ALA A 35 -4.61 1.26 1.23
N VAL A 36 -3.29 1.09 1.23
CA VAL A 36 -2.65 -0.22 1.32
C VAL A 36 -1.70 -0.19 2.51
N PHE A 37 -1.85 -1.13 3.42
CA PHE A 37 -1.03 -1.24 4.62
C PHE A 37 0.05 -2.28 4.40
N VAL A 38 1.31 -1.87 4.58
CA VAL A 38 2.47 -2.74 4.32
C VAL A 38 3.42 -2.65 5.51
N PRO A 39 3.62 -3.74 6.27
CA PRO A 39 4.54 -3.70 7.40
C PRO A 39 6.00 -3.59 6.95
N PHE A 40 6.86 -3.17 7.87
CA PHE A 40 8.31 -3.08 7.67
C PHE A 40 8.75 -2.06 6.63
N THR A 41 7.95 -1.00 6.43
CA THR A 41 8.30 0.10 5.53
C THR A 41 8.41 1.39 6.32
N ALA A 42 8.98 2.42 5.69
CA ALA A 42 9.13 3.74 6.31
C ALA A 42 8.60 4.81 5.37
N VAL A 43 8.20 5.95 5.94
CA VAL A 43 7.73 7.09 5.15
C VAL A 43 8.83 7.52 4.18
N GLY A 44 8.45 7.69 2.93
CA GLY A 44 9.37 8.06 1.86
C GLY A 44 9.86 6.89 1.04
N ASP A 45 9.64 5.65 1.50
CA ASP A 45 10.03 4.48 0.71
C ASP A 45 9.13 4.34 -0.51
N VAL A 46 9.74 4.00 -1.64
CA VAL A 46 9.01 3.56 -2.82
C VAL A 46 9.25 2.07 -2.94
N ILE A 47 8.21 1.29 -2.88
CA ILE A 47 8.32 -0.16 -2.72
C ILE A 47 7.54 -0.90 -3.80
N SER A 48 7.92 -2.15 -4.03
CA SER A 48 7.09 -3.13 -4.72
C SER A 48 6.37 -3.93 -3.65
N CYS A 49 5.07 -4.01 -3.76
CA CYS A 49 4.22 -4.61 -2.75
C CYS A 49 3.32 -5.65 -3.40
N ARG A 50 3.25 -6.83 -2.79
CA ARG A 50 2.31 -7.87 -3.21
C ARG A 50 1.05 -7.76 -2.37
N ILE A 51 -0.09 -7.65 -3.02
CA ILE A 51 -1.37 -7.54 -2.33
C ILE A 51 -1.75 -8.91 -1.78
N VAL A 52 -1.98 -8.97 -0.46
CA VAL A 52 -2.33 -10.23 0.20
C VAL A 52 -3.81 -10.31 0.56
N LYS A 53 -4.48 -9.16 0.68
CA LYS A 53 -5.91 -9.12 1.00
C LYS A 53 -6.49 -7.80 0.54
N VAL A 54 -7.63 -7.86 -0.13
CA VAL A 54 -8.35 -6.67 -0.58
C VAL A 54 -9.66 -6.60 0.18
N LEU A 55 -9.91 -5.46 0.83
CA LEU A 55 -11.14 -5.20 1.56
C LEU A 55 -11.92 -4.10 0.82
N LYS A 56 -13.07 -3.72 1.36
CA LYS A 56 -13.97 -2.81 0.66
C LYS A 56 -13.35 -1.44 0.41
N SER A 57 -12.62 -0.90 1.37
CA SER A 57 -12.06 0.45 1.26
C SER A 57 -10.54 0.50 1.44
N TYR A 58 -9.89 -0.64 1.68
CA TYR A 58 -8.44 -0.69 1.86
C TYR A 58 -7.93 -2.10 1.57
N ALA A 59 -6.63 -2.24 1.55
CA ALA A 59 -6.00 -3.54 1.28
C ALA A 59 -4.78 -3.71 2.17
N TYR A 60 -4.34 -4.94 2.32
CA TYR A 60 -3.08 -5.27 2.99
C TYR A 60 -2.10 -5.81 1.95
N GLY A 61 -0.87 -5.39 2.09
CA GLY A 61 0.19 -5.85 1.21
C GLY A 61 1.38 -6.36 1.99
N ARG A 62 2.28 -7.03 1.27
CA ARG A 62 3.55 -7.50 1.81
C ARG A 62 4.68 -6.87 1.02
N LEU A 63 5.73 -6.45 1.72
CA LEU A 63 6.90 -5.88 1.07
C LEU A 63 7.60 -6.95 0.23
N GLU A 64 7.75 -6.67 -1.07
CA GLU A 64 8.53 -7.53 -1.96
C GLU A 64 9.92 -6.97 -2.19
N ALA A 65 10.01 -5.65 -2.43
CA ALA A 65 11.30 -4.99 -2.64
C ALA A 65 11.14 -3.48 -2.41
N ILE A 66 12.24 -2.85 -2.13
CA ILE A 66 12.29 -1.40 -1.94
C ILE A 66 12.83 -0.71 -3.20
#